data_57bb7b44d7552b2d7d1725fe84424ac7
#
_entry.id   57bb7b44d7552b2d7d1725fe84424ac7
#
_cell.length_a   1.000
_cell.length_b   1.000
_cell.length_c   1.000
_cell.angle_alpha   90.00
_cell.angle_beta   90.00
_cell.angle_gamma   90.00
#
_symmetry.space_group_name_H-M   'P 1'
#
loop_
_entity.id
_entity.type
_entity.pdbx_description
1 polymer ?
#
loop_
_entity_poly.entity_id
_entity_poly.type
_entity_poly.pdbx_seq_one_letter_code
_entity_poly.pdbx_strand_id
1 'polypeptide(L)'
;MRMQCFKFTKLRVISKLRSYCVVQDQVTEYLNDKSVFDRHDVDLSELASNHSQSFNLAAYVNTSDTLEKLMKLNVNLAKIEKKPYIVEKILKLDFERNIKNHIFFLKDYVENESLGSFLTKNPLILCQNIADLQVRINYLQSKHFNLQDIIRIISKNPFWLMFNTEKIDRRLGYFQNTFALTGNEIRFLATKQPRIITYNLHHITTNTFVIKEEFGFNDAEIKDLLLEKPKIWMMNQKSLLERFNYIHNVMKITHEDIKQNSTILTYRNFIVKQRHLFLEKLGRAQYNRKIANYVPLTALCSGTDVEFCKKYAKCSVDDFNIFLKTL
;
A
#
# COMPACT_ATOMS: atom_id res chain seq x y z
N MET A 1 30.78 -9.12 -39.47
CA MET A 1 31.02 -7.66 -39.62
C MET A 1 30.34 -6.90 -38.51
N ARG A 2 31.14 -6.40 -37.57
CA ARG A 2 31.02 -5.29 -36.59
C ARG A 2 29.60 -4.96 -36.06
N MET A 3 29.29 -5.39 -34.84
CA MET A 3 29.36 -4.64 -33.57
C MET A 3 28.89 -3.18 -33.63
N GLN A 4 27.64 -2.93 -33.17
CA GLN A 4 27.21 -1.69 -32.50
C GLN A 4 26.06 -2.02 -31.55
N CYS A 5 26.42 -2.41 -30.37
CA CYS A 5 25.55 -2.36 -29.19
C CYS A 5 26.42 -1.86 -28.03
N PHE A 6 25.92 -1.09 -27.14
CA PHE A 6 26.56 -0.44 -25.97
C PHE A 6 26.93 1.04 -26.13
N LYS A 7 25.91 1.92 -26.07
CA LYS A 7 26.15 3.32 -25.66
C LYS A 7 25.05 4.02 -24.86
N PHE A 8 23.99 3.34 -24.42
CA PHE A 8 22.87 4.03 -23.73
C PHE A 8 22.81 3.88 -22.21
N THR A 9 23.61 3.04 -21.57
CA THR A 9 23.56 2.82 -20.12
C THR A 9 24.50 3.72 -19.32
N LYS A 10 25.52 4.31 -19.93
CA LYS A 10 26.48 5.17 -19.21
C LYS A 10 26.00 6.61 -18.96
N LEU A 11 25.10 7.15 -19.78
CA LEU A 11 24.67 8.54 -19.67
C LEU A 11 23.68 8.80 -18.52
N ARG A 12 22.89 7.82 -18.13
CA ARG A 12 21.95 7.96 -17.00
C ARG A 12 22.60 7.88 -15.61
N VAL A 13 23.70 7.16 -15.49
CA VAL A 13 24.48 7.06 -14.24
C VAL A 13 25.30 8.32 -14.02
N ILE A 14 25.84 8.90 -15.11
CA ILE A 14 26.66 10.13 -15.05
C ILE A 14 25.79 11.35 -14.71
N SER A 15 24.53 11.44 -15.15
CA SER A 15 23.64 12.54 -14.79
C SER A 15 23.19 12.48 -13.33
N LYS A 16 23.01 11.29 -12.74
CA LYS A 16 22.71 11.13 -11.30
C LYS A 16 23.93 11.39 -10.44
N LEU A 17 25.12 11.01 -10.87
CA LEU A 17 26.38 11.31 -10.17
C LEU A 17 26.74 12.80 -10.26
N ARG A 18 26.48 13.47 -11.39
CA ARG A 18 26.67 14.94 -11.48
C ARG A 18 25.71 15.70 -10.57
N SER A 19 24.45 15.26 -10.44
CA SER A 19 23.50 15.88 -9.51
C SER A 19 23.92 15.69 -8.03
N TYR A 20 24.53 14.53 -7.69
CA TYR A 20 25.08 14.29 -6.35
C TYR A 20 26.37 15.06 -6.09
N CYS A 21 27.27 15.18 -7.10
CA CYS A 21 28.48 15.98 -6.98
C CYS A 21 28.17 17.47 -6.88
N VAL A 22 27.22 18.01 -7.65
CA VAL A 22 26.84 19.44 -7.56
C VAL A 22 26.24 19.80 -6.19
N VAL A 23 25.47 18.88 -5.58
CA VAL A 23 24.97 19.09 -4.20
C VAL A 23 26.08 18.95 -3.17
N GLN A 24 27.06 18.06 -3.38
CA GLN A 24 28.23 17.93 -2.50
C GLN A 24 29.20 19.10 -2.66
N ASP A 25 29.41 19.60 -3.87
CA ASP A 25 30.23 20.75 -4.13
C ASP A 25 29.61 22.03 -3.55
N GLN A 26 28.30 22.21 -3.61
CA GLN A 26 27.62 23.33 -2.92
C GLN A 26 27.67 23.20 -1.39
N VAL A 27 27.62 21.98 -0.84
CA VAL A 27 27.77 21.76 0.61
C VAL A 27 29.22 21.93 1.06
N THR A 28 30.19 21.53 0.23
CA THR A 28 31.63 21.72 0.52
C THR A 28 32.09 23.19 0.33
N GLU A 29 31.50 23.93 -0.62
CA GLU A 29 31.74 25.36 -0.78
C GLU A 29 31.20 26.16 0.42
N TYR A 30 30.02 25.76 0.97
CA TYR A 30 29.48 26.34 2.20
C TYR A 30 30.27 25.99 3.46
N LEU A 31 30.97 24.85 3.47
CA LEU A 31 31.77 24.39 4.62
C LEU A 31 33.23 24.90 4.60
N ASN A 32 33.74 25.37 3.46
CA ASN A 32 35.11 25.80 3.33
C ASN A 32 35.40 27.29 3.69
N ASP A 33 34.34 28.12 3.77
CA ASP A 33 34.53 29.56 4.03
C ASP A 33 34.27 30.01 5.47
N LYS A 34 33.82 29.12 6.37
CA LYS A 34 33.59 29.46 7.78
C LYS A 34 34.10 28.37 8.70
N SER A 35 34.93 28.77 9.68
CA SER A 35 35.37 27.90 10.76
C SER A 35 34.16 27.35 11.54
N VAL A 36 34.25 26.11 12.04
CA VAL A 36 33.24 25.51 12.93
C VAL A 36 32.98 26.35 14.19
N PHE A 37 33.91 27.29 14.49
CA PHE A 37 33.86 28.21 15.62
C PHE A 37 33.36 29.62 15.24
N ASP A 38 33.11 29.91 13.96
CA ASP A 38 32.53 31.18 13.56
C ASP A 38 31.06 31.23 13.91
N ARG A 39 30.64 32.29 14.60
CA ARG A 39 29.22 32.53 14.85
C ARG A 39 28.51 32.73 13.51
N HIS A 40 27.62 31.82 13.18
CA HIS A 40 26.71 32.00 12.07
C HIS A 40 25.65 33.03 12.48
N ASP A 41 25.66 34.21 11.88
CA ASP A 41 24.58 35.21 11.96
C ASP A 41 23.35 34.77 11.11
N VAL A 42 23.08 33.50 11.09
CA VAL A 42 21.81 33.01 10.56
C VAL A 42 20.78 33.24 11.66
N ASP A 43 19.77 34.02 11.36
CA ASP A 43 18.62 34.20 12.26
C ASP A 43 17.93 32.85 12.50
N LEU A 44 18.35 32.21 13.57
CA LEU A 44 17.79 30.94 14.02
C LEU A 44 16.42 31.12 14.70
N SER A 45 15.88 32.34 14.78
CA SER A 45 14.59 32.62 15.40
C SER A 45 13.44 31.98 14.63
N GLU A 46 13.55 31.80 13.32
CA GLU A 46 12.59 31.00 12.53
C GLU A 46 12.80 29.49 12.65
N LEU A 47 13.97 29.03 13.04
CA LEU A 47 14.32 27.62 13.25
C LEU A 47 14.32 27.20 14.71
N ALA A 48 14.40 28.17 15.62
CA ALA A 48 14.34 27.93 17.05
C ALA A 48 12.92 27.56 17.50
N SER A 49 12.53 26.31 17.29
CA SER A 49 11.67 25.69 18.29
C SER A 49 12.41 25.84 19.64
N ASN A 50 11.73 26.27 20.68
CA ASN A 50 12.27 26.41 22.07
C ASN A 50 12.78 25.07 22.65
N HIS A 51 13.22 24.14 21.83
CA HIS A 51 13.56 22.78 22.19
C HIS A 51 15.05 22.53 21.91
N SER A 52 15.76 22.04 22.92
CA SER A 52 17.12 21.55 22.76
C SER A 52 17.17 20.43 21.72
N GLN A 53 18.23 20.40 20.90
CA GLN A 53 18.40 19.33 19.91
C GLN A 53 18.36 17.95 20.58
N SER A 54 17.55 17.06 20.06
CA SER A 54 17.44 15.69 20.52
C SER A 54 17.42 14.71 19.35
N PHE A 55 17.95 13.50 19.61
CA PHE A 55 18.02 12.43 18.62
C PHE A 55 16.67 11.73 18.36
N ASN A 56 15.65 11.99 19.21
CA ASN A 56 14.34 11.40 19.05
C ASN A 56 13.21 12.33 19.50
N LEU A 57 11.99 12.08 18.99
CA LEU A 57 10.81 12.87 19.35
C LEU A 57 10.39 12.72 20.81
N ALA A 58 10.78 11.64 21.48
CA ALA A 58 10.40 11.39 22.88
C ALA A 58 10.89 12.51 23.81
N ALA A 59 12.09 13.08 23.54
CA ALA A 59 12.62 14.18 24.34
C ALA A 59 11.79 15.48 24.19
N TYR A 60 11.12 15.67 23.06
CA TYR A 60 10.28 16.84 22.81
C TYR A 60 8.85 16.68 23.34
N VAL A 61 8.36 15.46 23.58
CA VAL A 61 6.97 15.21 24.01
C VAL A 61 6.66 15.95 25.31
N ASN A 62 7.58 15.95 26.28
CA ASN A 62 7.37 16.59 27.58
C ASN A 62 7.42 18.13 27.53
N THR A 63 7.94 18.71 26.47
CA THR A 63 8.11 20.16 26.30
C THR A 63 7.21 20.74 25.21
N SER A 64 6.58 19.91 24.39
CA SER A 64 5.71 20.31 23.29
C SER A 64 4.27 19.88 23.53
N ASP A 65 3.41 20.85 23.85
CA ASP A 65 1.95 20.63 23.99
C ASP A 65 1.35 19.93 22.74
N THR A 66 1.84 20.29 21.56
CA THR A 66 1.43 19.67 20.30
C THR A 66 1.72 18.17 20.26
N LEU A 67 2.94 17.74 20.60
CA LEU A 67 3.31 16.33 20.59
C LEU A 67 2.60 15.54 21.71
N GLU A 68 2.45 16.13 22.89
CA GLU A 68 1.70 15.53 23.99
C GLU A 68 0.25 15.26 23.59
N LYS A 69 -0.43 16.24 22.98
CA LYS A 69 -1.82 16.08 22.51
C LYS A 69 -1.93 15.06 21.37
N LEU A 70 -0.99 15.03 20.45
CA LEU A 70 -0.94 13.99 19.39
C LEU A 70 -0.75 12.60 19.99
N MET A 71 0.07 12.45 21.02
CA MET A 71 0.23 11.19 21.75
C MET A 71 -1.05 10.78 22.47
N LYS A 72 -1.76 11.71 23.12
CA LYS A 72 -3.08 11.48 23.74
C LYS A 72 -4.14 11.02 22.71
N LEU A 73 -4.01 11.42 21.45
CA LEU A 73 -4.81 10.92 20.32
C LEU A 73 -4.34 9.55 19.78
N ASN A 74 -3.44 8.85 20.48
CA ASN A 74 -2.86 7.58 20.06
C ASN A 74 -2.07 7.64 18.74
N VAL A 75 -1.48 8.78 18.42
CA VAL A 75 -0.55 8.91 17.27
C VAL A 75 0.79 8.27 17.64
N ASN A 76 1.26 7.35 16.82
CA ASN A 76 2.55 6.68 17.03
C ASN A 76 3.71 7.54 16.52
N LEU A 77 4.28 8.35 17.41
CA LEU A 77 5.36 9.28 17.10
C LEU A 77 6.64 8.56 16.65
N ALA A 78 6.94 7.35 17.17
CA ALA A 78 8.10 6.57 16.75
C ALA A 78 8.05 6.11 15.27
N LYS A 79 6.83 5.96 14.70
CA LYS A 79 6.68 5.71 13.26
C LYS A 79 6.87 6.98 12.43
N ILE A 80 6.48 8.13 12.96
CA ILE A 80 6.63 9.43 12.29
C ILE A 80 8.10 9.84 12.28
N GLU A 81 8.81 9.61 13.36
CA GLU A 81 10.23 9.92 13.56
C GLU A 81 11.13 9.31 12.49
N LYS A 82 10.77 8.14 11.95
CA LYS A 82 11.50 7.50 10.84
C LYS A 82 11.54 8.34 9.54
N LYS A 83 10.83 9.47 9.51
CA LYS A 83 10.72 10.37 8.34
C LYS A 83 11.06 11.80 8.75
N PRO A 84 12.35 12.19 8.78
CA PRO A 84 12.80 13.48 9.31
C PRO A 84 12.05 14.69 8.72
N TYR A 85 11.79 14.69 7.40
CA TYR A 85 11.06 15.78 6.73
C TYR A 85 9.61 15.95 7.23
N ILE A 86 9.00 14.88 7.76
CA ILE A 86 7.65 14.95 8.36
C ILE A 86 7.74 15.53 9.76
N VAL A 87 8.76 15.09 10.53
CA VAL A 87 9.02 15.58 11.88
C VAL A 87 9.20 17.10 11.86
N GLU A 88 10.03 17.61 10.97
CA GLU A 88 10.27 19.06 10.82
C GLU A 88 8.98 19.84 10.57
N LYS A 89 8.08 19.32 9.72
CA LYS A 89 6.80 19.95 9.45
C LYS A 89 5.85 19.91 10.66
N ILE A 90 5.82 18.80 11.39
CA ILE A 90 4.93 18.64 12.57
C ILE A 90 5.39 19.54 13.73
N LEU A 91 6.70 19.65 13.95
CA LEU A 91 7.26 20.51 15.00
C LEU A 91 6.94 22.01 14.81
N LYS A 92 6.67 22.42 13.56
CA LYS A 92 6.25 23.80 13.23
C LYS A 92 4.74 24.05 13.45
N LEU A 93 3.95 23.00 13.74
CA LEU A 93 2.50 23.12 13.94
C LEU A 93 2.18 23.43 15.41
N ASP A 94 1.29 24.38 15.60
CA ASP A 94 0.62 24.65 16.89
C ASP A 94 -0.69 23.85 16.95
N PHE A 95 -0.94 23.19 18.09
CA PHE A 95 -2.13 22.36 18.23
C PHE A 95 -3.43 23.16 18.12
N GLU A 96 -3.54 24.25 18.88
CA GLU A 96 -4.79 25.03 18.95
C GLU A 96 -5.07 25.78 17.64
N ARG A 97 -4.01 26.35 17.03
CA ARG A 97 -4.14 27.15 15.80
C ARG A 97 -4.27 26.31 14.54
N ASN A 98 -3.48 25.23 14.44
CA ASN A 98 -3.35 24.47 13.18
C ASN A 98 -4.07 23.13 13.25
N ILE A 99 -3.91 22.35 14.32
CA ILE A 99 -4.28 20.92 14.34
C ILE A 99 -5.74 20.72 14.75
N LYS A 100 -6.22 21.45 15.73
CA LYS A 100 -7.54 21.28 16.33
C LYS A 100 -8.67 21.24 15.30
N ASN A 101 -8.68 22.18 14.36
CA ASN A 101 -9.69 22.24 13.31
C ASN A 101 -9.61 21.05 12.35
N HIS A 102 -8.40 20.54 12.07
CA HIS A 102 -8.24 19.31 11.28
C HIS A 102 -8.80 18.08 12.01
N ILE A 103 -8.59 18.01 13.33
CA ILE A 103 -9.16 16.92 14.14
C ILE A 103 -10.67 16.94 14.09
N PHE A 104 -11.31 18.11 14.26
CA PHE A 104 -12.76 18.24 14.15
C PHE A 104 -13.26 17.84 12.76
N PHE A 105 -12.65 18.35 11.71
CA PHE A 105 -12.98 17.96 10.34
C PHE A 105 -12.83 16.44 10.09
N LEU A 106 -11.75 15.83 10.58
CA LEU A 106 -11.51 14.40 10.37
C LEU A 106 -12.46 13.50 11.16
N LYS A 107 -12.98 13.96 12.31
CA LYS A 107 -13.94 13.19 13.11
C LYS A 107 -15.26 12.90 12.40
N ASP A 108 -15.63 13.70 11.41
CA ASP A 108 -16.83 13.45 10.60
C ASP A 108 -16.65 12.26 9.65
N TYR A 109 -15.39 11.85 9.38
CA TYR A 109 -15.05 10.81 8.39
C TYR A 109 -14.20 9.66 8.95
N VAL A 110 -13.67 9.80 10.16
CA VAL A 110 -12.79 8.81 10.79
C VAL A 110 -13.23 8.60 12.24
N GLU A 111 -13.49 7.35 12.60
CA GLU A 111 -13.84 6.96 13.97
C GLU A 111 -12.74 7.38 14.96
N ASN A 112 -13.15 7.83 16.15
CA ASN A 112 -12.23 8.33 17.18
C ASN A 112 -11.10 7.33 17.51
N GLU A 113 -11.42 6.04 17.62
CA GLU A 113 -10.45 4.97 17.90
C GLU A 113 -9.42 4.78 16.77
N SER A 114 -9.81 5.08 15.53
CA SER A 114 -8.99 4.95 14.34
C SER A 114 -8.17 6.20 14.02
N LEU A 115 -8.51 7.35 14.62
CA LEU A 115 -7.93 8.65 14.29
C LEU A 115 -6.41 8.69 14.52
N GLY A 116 -5.91 8.17 15.64
CA GLY A 116 -4.47 8.09 15.91
C GLY A 116 -3.72 7.24 14.89
N SER A 117 -4.29 6.10 14.48
CA SER A 117 -3.74 5.25 13.42
C SER A 117 -3.77 5.94 12.05
N PHE A 118 -4.83 6.69 11.76
CA PHE A 118 -4.98 7.48 10.54
C PHE A 118 -3.89 8.55 10.44
N LEU A 119 -3.72 9.37 11.49
CA LEU A 119 -2.71 10.41 11.58
C LEU A 119 -1.27 9.84 11.58
N THR A 120 -1.05 8.69 12.21
CA THR A 120 0.24 7.99 12.15
C THR A 120 0.63 7.61 10.72
N LYS A 121 -0.34 7.18 9.90
CA LYS A 121 -0.10 6.82 8.50
C LYS A 121 0.11 8.03 7.62
N ASN A 122 -0.66 9.09 7.80
CA ASN A 122 -0.60 10.32 7.02
C ASN A 122 -0.62 11.57 7.91
N PRO A 123 0.47 11.90 8.61
CA PRO A 123 0.52 13.08 9.45
C PRO A 123 0.54 14.40 8.66
N LEU A 124 0.95 14.36 7.37
CA LEU A 124 0.97 15.55 6.51
C LEU A 124 -0.41 16.10 6.17
N ILE A 125 -1.49 15.39 6.50
CA ILE A 125 -2.84 15.91 6.34
C ILE A 125 -3.07 17.14 7.22
N LEU A 126 -2.39 17.21 8.37
CA LEU A 126 -2.43 18.34 9.29
C LEU A 126 -1.80 19.63 8.71
N CYS A 127 -1.02 19.49 7.63
CA CYS A 127 -0.41 20.61 6.91
C CYS A 127 -1.22 21.07 5.69
N GLN A 128 -2.36 20.44 5.41
CA GLN A 128 -3.22 20.79 4.28
C GLN A 128 -4.19 21.92 4.65
N ASN A 129 -4.65 22.68 3.68
CA ASN A 129 -5.74 23.63 3.92
C ASN A 129 -7.06 22.87 4.07
N ILE A 130 -7.81 23.14 5.14
CA ILE A 130 -9.11 22.48 5.40
C ILE A 130 -10.11 22.75 4.28
N ALA A 131 -10.10 23.96 3.69
CA ALA A 131 -10.98 24.28 2.57
C ALA A 131 -10.70 23.35 1.37
N ASP A 132 -9.43 23.04 1.08
CA ASP A 132 -9.07 22.09 0.02
C ASP A 132 -9.52 20.66 0.35
N LEU A 133 -9.43 20.27 1.61
CA LEU A 133 -9.93 18.95 2.06
C LEU A 133 -11.46 18.89 1.85
N GLN A 134 -12.18 19.94 2.20
CA GLN A 134 -13.64 20.02 1.98
C GLN A 134 -14.00 19.96 0.49
N VAL A 135 -13.27 20.67 -0.37
CA VAL A 135 -13.46 20.58 -1.83
C VAL A 135 -13.29 19.13 -2.34
N ARG A 136 -12.33 18.40 -1.80
CA ARG A 136 -12.09 16.98 -2.16
C ARG A 136 -13.22 16.06 -1.68
N ILE A 137 -13.83 16.36 -0.55
CA ILE A 137 -15.04 15.66 -0.08
C ILE A 137 -16.24 16.00 -0.97
N ASN A 138 -16.49 17.28 -1.23
CA ASN A 138 -17.59 17.73 -2.07
C ASN A 138 -17.50 17.14 -3.49
N TYR A 139 -16.28 16.95 -4.01
CA TYR A 139 -16.05 16.25 -5.26
C TYR A 139 -16.55 14.80 -5.22
N LEU A 140 -16.28 14.05 -4.15
CA LEU A 140 -16.80 12.69 -4.00
C LEU A 140 -18.33 12.65 -3.97
N GLN A 141 -18.96 13.62 -3.29
CA GLN A 141 -20.43 13.76 -3.25
C GLN A 141 -20.96 14.06 -4.66
N SER A 142 -20.32 14.95 -5.43
CA SER A 142 -20.70 15.27 -6.82
C SER A 142 -20.59 14.09 -7.78
N LYS A 143 -19.74 13.10 -7.45
CA LYS A 143 -19.59 11.83 -8.18
C LYS A 143 -20.53 10.72 -7.65
N HIS A 144 -21.53 11.10 -6.86
CA HIS A 144 -22.57 10.23 -6.31
C HIS A 144 -22.03 9.12 -5.36
N PHE A 145 -20.92 9.36 -4.65
CA PHE A 145 -20.56 8.55 -3.50
C PHE A 145 -21.45 8.94 -2.32
N ASN A 146 -22.06 7.96 -1.67
CA ASN A 146 -22.81 8.20 -0.43
C ASN A 146 -21.87 8.48 0.74
N LEU A 147 -22.41 8.99 1.85
CA LEU A 147 -21.59 9.34 3.02
C LEU A 147 -20.82 8.13 3.58
N GLN A 148 -21.42 6.96 3.62
CA GLN A 148 -20.78 5.74 4.11
C GLN A 148 -19.60 5.30 3.23
N ASP A 149 -19.75 5.45 1.90
CA ASP A 149 -18.67 5.18 0.95
C ASP A 149 -17.51 6.17 1.18
N ILE A 150 -17.81 7.46 1.39
CA ILE A 150 -16.81 8.49 1.65
C ILE A 150 -16.05 8.19 2.94
N ILE A 151 -16.76 7.90 4.04
CA ILE A 151 -16.17 7.49 5.31
C ILE A 151 -15.25 6.29 5.12
N ARG A 152 -15.73 5.27 4.41
CA ARG A 152 -14.94 4.07 4.12
C ARG A 152 -13.70 4.35 3.29
N ILE A 153 -13.81 5.16 2.24
CA ILE A 153 -12.68 5.56 1.38
C ILE A 153 -11.61 6.27 2.19
N ILE A 154 -11.99 7.26 3.00
CA ILE A 154 -11.05 8.05 3.79
C ILE A 154 -10.42 7.21 4.89
N SER A 155 -11.20 6.46 5.66
CA SER A 155 -10.70 5.62 6.76
C SER A 155 -9.73 4.53 6.27
N LYS A 156 -10.02 3.89 5.12
CA LYS A 156 -9.17 2.84 4.55
C LYS A 156 -7.95 3.37 3.81
N ASN A 157 -8.02 4.61 3.29
CA ASN A 157 -6.93 5.23 2.56
C ASN A 157 -6.67 6.67 3.03
N PRO A 158 -5.91 6.88 4.11
CA PRO A 158 -5.57 8.21 4.63
C PRO A 158 -4.92 9.15 3.60
N PHE A 159 -4.35 8.61 2.53
CA PHE A 159 -3.70 9.40 1.47
C PHE A 159 -4.67 9.90 0.41
N TRP A 160 -5.94 9.48 0.41
CA TRP A 160 -6.91 9.91 -0.60
C TRP A 160 -7.04 11.43 -0.64
N LEU A 161 -7.19 12.05 0.51
CA LEU A 161 -7.32 13.49 0.66
C LEU A 161 -6.03 14.29 0.35
N MET A 162 -4.89 13.63 0.08
CA MET A 162 -3.66 14.28 -0.38
C MET A 162 -3.66 14.52 -1.91
N PHE A 163 -4.58 13.90 -2.64
CA PHE A 163 -4.71 14.08 -4.08
C PHE A 163 -5.75 15.16 -4.38
N ASN A 164 -5.43 16.05 -5.33
CA ASN A 164 -6.42 17.02 -5.82
C ASN A 164 -7.52 16.32 -6.62
N THR A 165 -8.64 17.00 -6.78
CA THR A 165 -9.85 16.49 -7.46
C THR A 165 -9.57 16.05 -8.89
N GLU A 166 -8.82 16.85 -9.66
CA GLU A 166 -8.43 16.56 -11.04
C GLU A 166 -7.63 15.24 -11.15
N LYS A 167 -6.69 15.01 -10.22
CA LYS A 167 -5.87 13.80 -10.22
C LYS A 167 -6.71 12.58 -9.87
N ILE A 168 -7.65 12.68 -8.95
CA ILE A 168 -8.58 11.60 -8.62
C ILE A 168 -9.51 11.34 -9.81
N ASP A 169 -10.07 12.38 -10.43
CA ASP A 169 -10.95 12.24 -11.60
C ASP A 169 -10.24 11.52 -12.76
N ARG A 170 -9.03 11.94 -13.11
CA ARG A 170 -8.22 11.26 -14.14
C ARG A 170 -7.96 9.79 -13.80
N ARG A 171 -7.76 9.47 -12.52
CA ARG A 171 -7.54 8.08 -12.10
C ARG A 171 -8.81 7.25 -12.15
N LEU A 172 -9.93 7.78 -11.70
CA LEU A 172 -11.23 7.10 -11.85
C LEU A 172 -11.56 6.86 -13.31
N GLY A 173 -11.35 7.88 -14.18
CA GLY A 173 -11.51 7.74 -15.62
C GLY A 173 -10.59 6.72 -16.25
N TYR A 174 -9.33 6.64 -15.81
CA TYR A 174 -8.40 5.59 -16.26
C TYR A 174 -8.95 4.18 -16.00
N PHE A 175 -9.39 3.89 -14.77
CA PHE A 175 -9.96 2.58 -14.45
C PHE A 175 -11.24 2.32 -15.22
N GLN A 176 -12.10 3.32 -15.34
CA GLN A 176 -13.36 3.21 -16.08
C GLN A 176 -13.11 2.85 -17.55
N ASN A 177 -12.21 3.55 -18.21
CA ASN A 177 -11.91 3.33 -19.63
C ASN A 177 -11.12 2.05 -19.87
N THR A 178 -10.06 1.80 -19.07
CA THR A 178 -9.17 0.64 -19.28
C THR A 178 -9.88 -0.68 -19.03
N PHE A 179 -10.81 -0.74 -18.07
CA PHE A 179 -11.50 -1.98 -17.69
C PHE A 179 -12.99 -1.97 -18.07
N ALA A 180 -13.42 -1.04 -18.90
CA ALA A 180 -14.81 -0.89 -19.34
C ALA A 180 -15.82 -0.91 -18.17
N LEU A 181 -15.51 -0.16 -17.08
CA LEU A 181 -16.34 -0.13 -15.89
C LEU A 181 -17.48 0.88 -16.04
N THR A 182 -18.67 0.50 -15.59
CA THR A 182 -19.79 1.44 -15.42
C THR A 182 -19.53 2.41 -14.25
N GLY A 183 -20.30 3.48 -14.17
CA GLY A 183 -20.19 4.44 -13.06
C GLY A 183 -20.43 3.79 -11.69
N ASN A 184 -21.29 2.78 -11.59
CA ASN A 184 -21.54 2.05 -10.35
C ASN A 184 -20.35 1.13 -9.99
N GLU A 185 -19.79 0.45 -10.99
CA GLU A 185 -18.64 -0.46 -10.79
C GLU A 185 -17.39 0.30 -10.36
N ILE A 186 -17.13 1.49 -10.92
CA ILE A 186 -15.98 2.29 -10.47
C ILE A 186 -16.18 2.83 -9.04
N ARG A 187 -17.40 3.23 -8.66
CA ARG A 187 -17.71 3.59 -7.28
C ARG A 187 -17.52 2.40 -6.34
N PHE A 188 -18.04 1.24 -6.72
CA PHE A 188 -17.83 0.00 -5.96
C PHE A 188 -16.35 -0.32 -5.78
N LEU A 189 -15.54 -0.26 -6.85
CA LEU A 189 -14.09 -0.50 -6.81
C LEU A 189 -13.39 0.46 -5.86
N ALA A 190 -13.69 1.76 -5.99
CA ALA A 190 -13.10 2.82 -5.16
C ALA A 190 -13.47 2.67 -3.68
N THR A 191 -14.69 2.25 -3.36
CA THR A 191 -15.15 2.00 -1.99
C THR A 191 -14.59 0.70 -1.43
N LYS A 192 -14.55 -0.38 -2.24
CA LYS A 192 -14.02 -1.69 -1.83
C LYS A 192 -12.53 -1.64 -1.53
N GLN A 193 -11.76 -1.01 -2.41
CA GLN A 193 -10.30 -0.91 -2.29
C GLN A 193 -9.78 0.50 -2.67
N PRO A 194 -9.98 1.51 -1.80
CA PRO A 194 -9.64 2.90 -2.12
C PRO A 194 -8.17 3.11 -2.51
N ARG A 195 -7.27 2.28 -1.98
CA ARG A 195 -5.84 2.39 -2.24
C ARG A 195 -5.49 2.14 -3.71
N ILE A 196 -6.27 1.36 -4.46
CA ILE A 196 -5.97 1.08 -5.86
C ILE A 196 -6.04 2.36 -6.71
N ILE A 197 -6.98 3.25 -6.41
CA ILE A 197 -7.15 4.53 -7.14
C ILE A 197 -5.95 5.45 -6.92
N THR A 198 -5.35 5.43 -5.73
CA THR A 198 -4.18 6.27 -5.40
C THR A 198 -2.84 5.55 -5.64
N TYR A 199 -2.88 4.29 -6.05
CA TYR A 199 -1.67 3.47 -6.26
C TYR A 199 -0.89 3.94 -7.51
N ASN A 200 0.34 3.46 -7.68
CA ASN A 200 1.14 3.77 -8.86
C ASN A 200 0.50 3.18 -10.12
N LEU A 201 0.09 4.05 -11.07
CA LEU A 201 -0.57 3.62 -12.31
C LEU A 201 0.32 2.75 -13.19
N HIS A 202 1.63 3.05 -13.27
CA HIS A 202 2.55 2.21 -14.02
C HIS A 202 2.55 0.77 -13.50
N HIS A 203 2.55 0.60 -12.17
CA HIS A 203 2.46 -0.73 -11.56
C HIS A 203 1.13 -1.43 -11.88
N ILE A 204 0.01 -0.68 -11.85
CA ILE A 204 -1.31 -1.21 -12.24
C ILE A 204 -1.29 -1.66 -13.71
N THR A 205 -0.79 -0.83 -14.61
CA THR A 205 -0.69 -1.14 -16.05
C THR A 205 0.17 -2.38 -16.30
N THR A 206 1.32 -2.48 -15.63
CA THR A 206 2.23 -3.62 -15.77
C THR A 206 1.58 -4.91 -15.28
N ASN A 207 0.88 -4.88 -14.12
CA ASN A 207 0.16 -6.06 -13.64
C ASN A 207 -1.04 -6.41 -14.53
N THR A 208 -1.72 -5.41 -15.12
CA THR A 208 -2.79 -5.68 -16.11
C THR A 208 -2.24 -6.40 -17.32
N PHE A 209 -1.09 -5.97 -17.85
CA PHE A 209 -0.41 -6.64 -18.95
C PHE A 209 -0.08 -8.11 -18.61
N VAL A 210 0.50 -8.35 -17.43
CA VAL A 210 0.82 -9.73 -16.98
C VAL A 210 -0.43 -10.60 -16.88
N ILE A 211 -1.52 -10.06 -16.30
CA ILE A 211 -2.78 -10.82 -16.16
C ILE A 211 -3.38 -11.12 -17.52
N LYS A 212 -3.26 -10.21 -18.48
CA LYS A 212 -3.79 -10.40 -19.84
C LYS A 212 -2.91 -11.34 -20.68
N GLU A 213 -1.65 -11.03 -20.80
CA GLU A 213 -0.75 -11.68 -21.76
C GLU A 213 -0.09 -12.95 -21.19
N GLU A 214 0.36 -12.92 -19.93
CA GLU A 214 1.06 -14.05 -19.32
C GLU A 214 0.10 -15.07 -18.69
N PHE A 215 -1.03 -14.60 -18.13
CA PHE A 215 -2.01 -15.50 -17.56
C PHE A 215 -3.12 -15.89 -18.55
N GLY A 216 -3.28 -15.16 -19.64
CA GLY A 216 -4.24 -15.47 -20.70
C GLY A 216 -5.69 -15.14 -20.34
N PHE A 217 -5.94 -14.24 -19.38
CA PHE A 217 -7.30 -13.79 -19.08
C PHE A 217 -7.81 -12.80 -20.12
N ASN A 218 -9.04 -12.98 -20.57
CA ASN A 218 -9.70 -12.04 -21.47
C ASN A 218 -10.21 -10.78 -20.71
N ASP A 219 -10.60 -9.73 -21.43
CA ASP A 219 -10.97 -8.44 -20.85
C ASP A 219 -12.18 -8.55 -19.90
N ALA A 220 -13.16 -9.42 -20.17
CA ALA A 220 -14.29 -9.65 -19.29
C ALA A 220 -13.86 -10.34 -17.97
N GLU A 221 -13.00 -11.32 -18.04
CA GLU A 221 -12.44 -12.00 -16.86
C GLU A 221 -11.55 -11.07 -16.03
N ILE A 222 -10.76 -10.20 -16.69
CA ILE A 222 -9.96 -9.17 -16.03
C ILE A 222 -10.85 -8.20 -15.26
N LYS A 223 -11.96 -7.77 -15.86
CA LYS A 223 -12.96 -6.91 -15.21
C LYS A 223 -13.54 -7.57 -13.96
N ASP A 224 -14.00 -8.81 -14.09
CA ASP A 224 -14.60 -9.58 -12.99
C ASP A 224 -13.57 -9.76 -11.85
N LEU A 225 -12.33 -10.14 -12.20
CA LEU A 225 -11.25 -10.35 -11.26
C LEU A 225 -10.86 -9.04 -10.54
N LEU A 226 -10.86 -7.91 -11.26
CA LEU A 226 -10.59 -6.59 -10.68
C LEU A 226 -11.66 -6.21 -9.66
N LEU A 227 -12.93 -6.41 -9.99
CA LEU A 227 -14.04 -6.10 -9.09
C LEU A 227 -14.08 -7.06 -7.89
N GLU A 228 -13.69 -8.32 -8.08
CA GLU A 228 -13.65 -9.30 -6.99
C GLU A 228 -12.43 -9.10 -6.07
N LYS A 229 -11.22 -9.02 -6.63
CA LYS A 229 -9.95 -8.97 -5.88
C LYS A 229 -8.99 -7.89 -6.38
N PRO A 230 -9.34 -6.60 -6.23
CA PRO A 230 -8.50 -5.49 -6.71
C PRO A 230 -7.09 -5.48 -6.11
N LYS A 231 -6.88 -6.17 -5.00
CA LYS A 231 -5.57 -6.30 -4.36
C LYS A 231 -4.52 -6.96 -5.27
N ILE A 232 -4.93 -7.80 -6.22
CA ILE A 232 -4.03 -8.48 -7.17
C ILE A 232 -3.20 -7.44 -7.95
N TRP A 233 -3.82 -6.34 -8.38
CA TRP A 233 -3.14 -5.27 -9.13
C TRP A 233 -2.11 -4.49 -8.34
N MET A 234 -2.15 -4.57 -7.01
CA MET A 234 -1.17 -3.92 -6.12
C MET A 234 -0.09 -4.86 -5.61
N MET A 235 -0.08 -6.12 -6.07
CA MET A 235 0.93 -7.11 -5.68
C MET A 235 2.22 -6.92 -6.47
N ASN A 236 3.34 -7.34 -5.89
CA ASN A 236 4.60 -7.40 -6.61
C ASN A 236 4.46 -8.36 -7.81
N GLN A 237 4.84 -7.91 -9.00
CA GLN A 237 4.70 -8.62 -10.27
C GLN A 237 5.36 -10.00 -10.24
N LYS A 238 6.61 -10.09 -9.77
CA LYS A 238 7.34 -11.36 -9.67
C LYS A 238 6.59 -12.37 -8.79
N SER A 239 6.14 -11.92 -7.63
CA SER A 239 5.36 -12.79 -6.73
C SER A 239 4.02 -13.21 -7.33
N LEU A 240 3.40 -12.36 -8.15
CA LEU A 240 2.13 -12.67 -8.82
C LEU A 240 2.36 -13.74 -9.90
N LEU A 241 3.38 -13.59 -10.73
CA LEU A 241 3.79 -14.58 -11.72
C LEU A 241 4.14 -15.94 -11.09
N GLU A 242 4.96 -15.95 -10.04
CA GLU A 242 5.34 -17.18 -9.34
C GLU A 242 4.12 -17.92 -8.77
N ARG A 243 3.14 -17.19 -8.24
CA ARG A 243 1.91 -17.79 -7.70
C ARG A 243 1.04 -18.37 -8.78
N PHE A 244 0.80 -17.61 -9.84
CA PHE A 244 -0.02 -18.07 -10.96
C PHE A 244 0.61 -19.30 -11.61
N ASN A 245 1.92 -19.27 -11.93
CA ASN A 245 2.63 -20.39 -12.51
C ASN A 245 2.54 -21.65 -11.64
N TYR A 246 2.67 -21.50 -10.32
CA TYR A 246 2.53 -22.64 -9.43
C TYR A 246 1.11 -23.20 -9.45
N ILE A 247 0.10 -22.35 -9.32
CA ILE A 247 -1.30 -22.76 -9.27
C ILE A 247 -1.77 -23.34 -10.60
N HIS A 248 -1.46 -22.66 -11.70
CA HIS A 248 -1.93 -23.08 -13.03
C HIS A 248 -1.08 -24.22 -13.60
N ASN A 249 0.24 -24.11 -13.61
CA ASN A 249 1.12 -25.03 -14.29
C ASN A 249 1.50 -26.26 -13.43
N VAL A 250 1.71 -26.08 -12.11
CA VAL A 250 2.09 -27.20 -11.22
C VAL A 250 0.85 -27.91 -10.70
N MET A 251 -0.06 -27.17 -10.08
CA MET A 251 -1.30 -27.73 -9.51
C MET A 251 -2.36 -28.06 -10.57
N LYS A 252 -2.17 -27.68 -11.83
CA LYS A 252 -3.10 -27.92 -12.96
C LYS A 252 -4.51 -27.35 -12.71
N ILE A 253 -4.60 -26.22 -12.01
CA ILE A 253 -5.88 -25.55 -11.79
C ILE A 253 -6.27 -24.73 -13.04
N THR A 254 -7.53 -24.85 -13.44
CA THR A 254 -8.04 -24.13 -14.62
C THR A 254 -8.18 -22.62 -14.36
N HIS A 255 -8.19 -21.80 -15.42
CA HIS A 255 -8.48 -20.36 -15.34
C HIS A 255 -9.82 -20.10 -14.63
N GLU A 256 -10.86 -20.86 -15.00
CA GLU A 256 -12.19 -20.72 -14.42
C GLU A 256 -12.18 -20.97 -12.90
N ASP A 257 -11.49 -22.02 -12.43
CA ASP A 257 -11.37 -22.30 -11.00
C ASP A 257 -10.56 -21.23 -10.27
N ILE A 258 -9.50 -20.67 -10.90
CA ILE A 258 -8.72 -19.54 -10.35
C ILE A 258 -9.59 -18.29 -10.24
N LYS A 259 -10.40 -17.97 -11.27
CA LYS A 259 -11.33 -16.85 -11.28
C LYS A 259 -12.36 -16.98 -10.16
N GLN A 260 -13.00 -18.13 -10.02
CA GLN A 260 -13.97 -18.39 -8.95
C GLN A 260 -13.37 -18.37 -7.54
N ASN A 261 -12.06 -18.63 -7.41
CA ASN A 261 -11.33 -18.66 -6.13
C ASN A 261 -10.13 -17.72 -6.13
N SER A 262 -10.29 -16.52 -6.65
CA SER A 262 -9.23 -15.50 -6.85
C SER A 262 -8.42 -15.18 -5.58
N THR A 263 -8.95 -15.54 -4.41
CA THR A 263 -8.25 -15.42 -3.11
C THR A 263 -6.93 -16.18 -3.09
N ILE A 264 -6.80 -17.30 -3.84
CA ILE A 264 -5.58 -18.11 -3.86
C ILE A 264 -4.37 -17.33 -4.39
N LEU A 265 -4.59 -16.42 -5.36
CA LEU A 265 -3.53 -15.55 -5.90
C LEU A 265 -3.02 -14.53 -4.86
N THR A 266 -3.85 -14.16 -3.89
CA THR A 266 -3.50 -13.14 -2.88
C THR A 266 -3.03 -13.72 -1.56
N TYR A 267 -3.19 -15.03 -1.37
CA TYR A 267 -2.82 -15.70 -0.12
C TYR A 267 -1.31 -15.96 -0.02
N ARG A 268 -0.84 -16.38 1.14
CA ARG A 268 0.58 -16.66 1.39
C ARG A 268 1.04 -17.86 0.56
N ASN A 269 1.90 -17.63 -0.43
CA ASN A 269 2.32 -18.64 -1.39
C ASN A 269 2.92 -19.91 -0.73
N PHE A 270 3.73 -19.73 0.31
CA PHE A 270 4.35 -20.87 1.01
C PHE A 270 3.32 -21.78 1.66
N ILE A 271 2.23 -21.24 2.25
CA ILE A 271 1.17 -22.06 2.87
C ILE A 271 0.43 -22.87 1.80
N VAL A 272 0.11 -22.23 0.66
CA VAL A 272 -0.54 -22.92 -0.47
C VAL A 272 0.34 -24.06 -0.96
N LYS A 273 1.65 -23.81 -1.13
CA LYS A 273 2.62 -24.82 -1.54
C LYS A 273 2.74 -25.97 -0.54
N GLN A 274 2.89 -25.65 0.73
CA GLN A 274 3.02 -26.66 1.79
C GLN A 274 1.79 -27.58 1.86
N ARG A 275 0.59 -26.99 1.86
CA ARG A 275 -0.66 -27.76 1.91
C ARG A 275 -0.88 -28.58 0.64
N HIS A 276 -0.55 -28.03 -0.54
CA HIS A 276 -0.64 -28.77 -1.79
C HIS A 276 0.31 -29.97 -1.82
N LEU A 277 1.61 -29.77 -1.54
CA LEU A 277 2.60 -30.84 -1.53
C LEU A 277 2.26 -31.93 -0.51
N PHE A 278 1.69 -31.55 0.62
CA PHE A 278 1.22 -32.54 1.59
C PHE A 278 0.06 -33.37 1.09
N LEU A 279 -0.95 -32.71 0.45
CA LEU A 279 -2.06 -33.44 -0.19
C LEU A 279 -1.57 -34.34 -1.33
N GLU A 280 -0.59 -33.91 -2.10
CA GLU A 280 0.02 -34.66 -3.19
C GLU A 280 0.72 -35.92 -2.63
N LYS A 281 1.52 -35.78 -1.57
CA LYS A 281 2.16 -36.90 -0.85
C LYS A 281 1.15 -37.92 -0.34
N LEU A 282 -0.03 -37.48 0.09
CA LEU A 282 -1.13 -38.33 0.55
C LEU A 282 -2.01 -38.91 -0.57
N GLY A 283 -1.73 -38.56 -1.85
CA GLY A 283 -2.58 -38.91 -2.98
C GLY A 283 -3.97 -38.28 -2.95
N ARG A 284 -4.09 -37.11 -2.28
CA ARG A 284 -5.38 -36.39 -2.09
C ARG A 284 -5.46 -35.01 -2.75
N ALA A 285 -4.50 -34.65 -3.59
CA ALA A 285 -4.47 -33.39 -4.30
C ALA A 285 -5.48 -33.37 -5.47
N GLN A 286 -6.77 -33.50 -5.15
CA GLN A 286 -7.85 -33.52 -6.14
C GLN A 286 -8.67 -32.22 -6.07
N TYR A 287 -8.55 -31.40 -7.12
CA TYR A 287 -9.19 -30.06 -7.19
C TYR A 287 -10.34 -29.96 -8.17
N ASN A 288 -10.66 -31.03 -8.91
CA ASN A 288 -11.80 -31.04 -9.81
C ASN A 288 -13.09 -31.36 -9.05
N ARG A 289 -14.04 -30.44 -9.05
CA ARG A 289 -15.33 -30.55 -8.33
C ARG A 289 -16.20 -31.75 -8.78
N LYS A 290 -15.98 -32.27 -10.01
CA LYS A 290 -16.74 -33.38 -10.57
C LYS A 290 -16.23 -34.76 -10.11
N ILE A 291 -15.09 -34.81 -9.44
CA ILE A 291 -14.41 -36.05 -9.04
C ILE A 291 -14.54 -36.24 -7.54
N ALA A 292 -14.65 -37.50 -7.10
CA ALA A 292 -14.68 -37.87 -5.69
C ALA A 292 -13.41 -37.36 -4.94
N ASN A 293 -13.54 -37.13 -3.65
CA ASN A 293 -12.49 -36.57 -2.79
C ASN A 293 -12.02 -35.14 -3.19
N TYR A 294 -12.91 -34.37 -3.79
CA TYR A 294 -12.65 -32.97 -4.12
C TYR A 294 -12.17 -32.14 -2.91
N VAL A 295 -11.07 -31.45 -3.06
CA VAL A 295 -10.55 -30.48 -2.09
C VAL A 295 -10.74 -29.08 -2.67
N PRO A 296 -11.54 -28.20 -2.04
CA PRO A 296 -11.74 -26.85 -2.55
C PRO A 296 -10.45 -26.03 -2.40
N LEU A 297 -10.16 -25.13 -3.35
CA LEU A 297 -8.98 -24.26 -3.29
C LEU A 297 -8.95 -23.38 -2.03
N THR A 298 -10.12 -23.07 -1.49
CA THR A 298 -10.23 -22.36 -0.20
C THR A 298 -9.60 -23.11 0.97
N ALA A 299 -9.52 -24.44 0.92
CA ALA A 299 -8.86 -25.25 1.94
C ALA A 299 -7.35 -24.96 2.03
N LEU A 300 -6.74 -24.58 0.89
CA LEU A 300 -5.32 -24.19 0.85
C LEU A 300 -5.08 -22.76 1.39
N CYS A 301 -6.15 -21.95 1.44
CA CYS A 301 -6.06 -20.52 1.75
C CYS A 301 -6.66 -20.15 3.11
N SER A 302 -7.46 -21.01 3.74
CA SER A 302 -8.21 -20.66 4.94
C SER A 302 -8.07 -21.71 6.04
N GLY A 303 -8.47 -21.35 7.24
CA GLY A 303 -8.46 -22.22 8.40
C GLY A 303 -7.06 -22.48 8.99
N THR A 304 -7.07 -23.07 10.16
CA THR A 304 -5.85 -23.51 10.86
C THR A 304 -5.31 -24.82 10.24
N ASP A 305 -4.07 -25.16 10.52
CA ASP A 305 -3.48 -26.42 10.05
C ASP A 305 -4.18 -27.63 10.67
N VAL A 306 -4.70 -27.49 11.89
CA VAL A 306 -5.53 -28.52 12.55
C VAL A 306 -6.81 -28.81 11.75
N GLU A 307 -7.53 -27.74 11.37
CA GLU A 307 -8.76 -27.85 10.55
C GLU A 307 -8.45 -28.42 9.17
N PHE A 308 -7.38 -27.97 8.54
CA PHE A 308 -6.91 -28.48 7.26
C PHE A 308 -6.61 -29.99 7.32
N CYS A 309 -5.83 -30.42 8.31
CA CYS A 309 -5.49 -31.83 8.50
C CYS A 309 -6.73 -32.68 8.77
N LYS A 310 -7.58 -32.27 9.70
CA LYS A 310 -8.79 -33.03 10.07
C LYS A 310 -9.78 -33.15 8.92
N LYS A 311 -10.05 -32.05 8.22
CA LYS A 311 -11.13 -31.97 7.23
C LYS A 311 -10.73 -32.48 5.83
N TYR A 312 -9.53 -32.10 5.37
CA TYR A 312 -9.10 -32.31 3.98
C TYR A 312 -7.99 -33.35 3.85
N ALA A 313 -6.93 -33.27 4.65
CA ALA A 313 -5.86 -34.24 4.64
C ALA A 313 -6.24 -35.56 5.33
N LYS A 314 -7.22 -35.54 6.25
CA LYS A 314 -7.69 -36.70 7.05
C LYS A 314 -6.54 -37.43 7.75
N CYS A 315 -5.67 -36.66 8.37
CA CYS A 315 -4.52 -37.13 9.14
C CYS A 315 -4.34 -36.27 10.40
N SER A 316 -3.35 -36.61 11.22
CA SER A 316 -3.00 -35.82 12.40
C SER A 316 -2.26 -34.51 11.98
N VAL A 317 -2.30 -33.52 12.85
CA VAL A 317 -1.49 -32.30 12.65
C VAL A 317 -0.01 -32.57 12.85
N ASP A 318 0.31 -33.59 13.63
CA ASP A 318 1.70 -34.00 13.88
C ASP A 318 2.36 -34.59 12.63
N ASP A 319 1.61 -35.35 11.83
CA ASP A 319 2.09 -35.86 10.53
C ASP A 319 2.39 -34.68 9.59
N PHE A 320 1.53 -33.63 9.59
CA PHE A 320 1.79 -32.43 8.82
C PHE A 320 3.02 -31.66 9.32
N ASN A 321 3.19 -31.53 10.65
CA ASN A 321 4.36 -30.89 11.24
C ASN A 321 5.67 -31.65 10.93
N ILE A 322 5.63 -33.02 10.95
CA ILE A 322 6.76 -33.84 10.53
C ILE A 322 7.07 -33.59 9.05
N PHE A 323 6.03 -33.57 8.20
CA PHE A 323 6.20 -33.28 6.77
C PHE A 323 6.83 -31.89 6.54
N LEU A 324 6.39 -30.85 7.24
CA LEU A 324 6.95 -29.50 7.11
C LEU A 324 8.44 -29.43 7.42
N LYS A 325 8.96 -30.34 8.28
CA LYS A 325 10.40 -30.44 8.58
C LYS A 325 11.21 -31.11 7.46
N THR A 326 10.54 -31.71 6.49
CA THR A 326 11.18 -32.37 5.32
C THR A 326 11.23 -31.48 4.09
N LEU A 327 10.59 -30.30 4.11
CA LEU A 327 10.62 -29.29 3.07
C LEU A 327 11.80 -28.33 3.24
#